data_e73bbc81601a5719a508219076d2b9a1
#
_entry.id   e73bbc81601a5719a508219076d2b9a1
#
_cell.length_a   1.000
_cell.length_b   1.000
_cell.length_c   1.000
_cell.angle_alpha   90.00
_cell.angle_beta   90.00
_cell.angle_gamma   90.00
#
_symmetry.space_group_name_H-M   'P 1'
#
loop_
_entity.id
_entity.type
_entity.pdbx_description
1 polymer ?
#
loop_
_entity_poly.entity_id
_entity_poly.type
_entity_poly.pdbx_seq_one_letter_code
_entity_poly.pdbx_strand_id
1 'polypeptide(L)'
;MKIGLVDVDGHNSFPNFALMRIAGYYKDKGILCEIANKGLFKSYYDEIYASKVFTFSKDIETIDYNAGVIHRGGTGYDIKSRLPKKIEQSLKMDYSIYPRCDYSVQFFSRGCIRSCPFCLVREKEGYIHPVEPVELNPKGRRIEVLDNNFFANPKWDCAVEYLRKVNQPVNFHGVDVRIMDESQAESLNSLKIKGNIHIAWDLPEIDLSRQIEAMTKYINRNKIVCYVLVGFNSNIQQDIDRLNTLKRLGVVPFVQPYRDFKNKVKPTQYQLDLATWANKRMIFMTCDFKDFKPRKGFKCGEYLKELL
;
A
#
# COMPACT_ATOMS: atom_id res chain seq x y z
N MET A 1 -33.23 5.61 9.25
CA MET A 1 -32.03 6.05 8.52
C MET A 1 -31.36 4.83 7.92
N LYS A 2 -31.03 4.91 6.63
CA LYS A 2 -30.34 3.87 5.87
C LYS A 2 -29.14 4.47 5.14
N ILE A 3 -27.97 3.89 5.33
CA ILE A 3 -26.71 4.38 4.76
C ILE A 3 -26.26 3.46 3.64
N GLY A 4 -25.93 4.06 2.49
CA GLY A 4 -25.33 3.37 1.34
C GLY A 4 -23.83 3.61 1.28
N LEU A 5 -23.07 2.60 0.88
CA LEU A 5 -21.63 2.67 0.67
C LEU A 5 -21.28 2.36 -0.78
N VAL A 6 -20.41 3.16 -1.38
CA VAL A 6 -19.94 2.93 -2.75
C VAL A 6 -18.42 2.92 -2.79
N ASP A 7 -17.85 1.76 -3.09
CA ASP A 7 -16.44 1.61 -3.41
C ASP A 7 -16.24 1.93 -4.89
N VAL A 8 -15.80 3.16 -5.18
CA VAL A 8 -15.68 3.68 -6.56
C VAL A 8 -14.61 2.93 -7.36
N ASP A 9 -13.58 2.48 -6.67
CA ASP A 9 -12.49 1.75 -7.32
C ASP A 9 -12.89 0.29 -7.66
N GLY A 10 -13.94 -0.23 -7.02
CA GLY A 10 -14.55 -1.53 -7.34
C GLY A 10 -13.62 -2.73 -7.16
N HIS A 11 -12.53 -2.55 -6.45
CA HIS A 11 -11.48 -3.57 -6.30
C HIS A 11 -11.81 -4.54 -5.17
N ASN A 12 -12.37 -5.65 -5.54
CA ASN A 12 -12.70 -6.74 -4.61
C ASN A 12 -11.49 -7.41 -3.93
N SER A 13 -10.26 -7.04 -4.27
CA SER A 13 -9.05 -7.66 -3.76
C SER A 13 -8.51 -7.00 -2.48
N PHE A 14 -8.77 -5.71 -2.27
CA PHE A 14 -8.35 -4.99 -1.08
C PHE A 14 -9.50 -4.14 -0.53
N PRO A 15 -9.93 -4.36 0.72
CA PRO A 15 -11.08 -3.68 1.29
C PRO A 15 -10.79 -2.19 1.51
N ASN A 16 -11.78 -1.34 1.24
CA ASN A 16 -11.67 0.10 1.50
C ASN A 16 -11.82 0.37 3.01
N PHE A 17 -10.71 0.76 3.63
CA PHE A 17 -10.64 0.99 5.08
C PHE A 17 -11.64 2.05 5.57
N ALA A 18 -11.83 3.12 4.80
CA ALA A 18 -12.75 4.20 5.16
C ALA A 18 -14.21 3.70 5.16
N LEU A 19 -14.60 2.92 4.15
CA LEU A 19 -15.96 2.37 4.07
C LEU A 19 -16.23 1.36 5.18
N MET A 20 -15.26 0.50 5.53
CA MET A 20 -15.41 -0.42 6.66
C MET A 20 -15.59 0.33 7.98
N ARG A 21 -14.87 1.44 8.19
CA ARG A 21 -15.01 2.29 9.38
C ARG A 21 -16.37 3.00 9.43
N ILE A 22 -16.85 3.51 8.30
CA ILE A 22 -18.19 4.10 8.18
C ILE A 22 -19.26 3.04 8.54
N ALA A 23 -19.16 1.85 7.94
CA ALA A 23 -20.08 0.75 8.22
C ALA A 23 -20.07 0.36 9.70
N GLY A 24 -18.89 0.19 10.30
CA GLY A 24 -18.74 -0.15 11.71
C GLY A 24 -19.35 0.90 12.64
N TYR A 25 -19.11 2.19 12.36
CA TYR A 25 -19.68 3.29 13.11
C TYR A 25 -21.21 3.31 13.10
N TYR A 26 -21.84 3.15 11.93
CA TYR A 26 -23.31 3.17 11.83
C TYR A 26 -23.95 1.90 12.37
N LYS A 27 -23.32 0.75 12.17
CA LYS A 27 -23.76 -0.53 12.72
C LYS A 27 -23.76 -0.54 14.26
N ASP A 28 -22.72 0.03 14.88
CA ASP A 28 -22.63 0.20 16.35
C ASP A 28 -23.77 1.04 16.93
N LYS A 29 -24.40 1.89 16.09
CA LYS A 29 -25.57 2.71 16.42
C LYS A 29 -26.90 2.06 16.03
N GLY A 30 -26.90 0.81 15.59
CA GLY A 30 -28.11 0.12 15.11
C GLY A 30 -28.68 0.68 13.80
N ILE A 31 -27.89 1.45 13.03
CA ILE A 31 -28.29 2.03 11.75
C ILE A 31 -27.89 1.08 10.61
N LEU A 32 -28.83 0.77 9.72
CA LEU A 32 -28.57 -0.07 8.56
C LEU A 32 -27.56 0.62 7.63
N CYS A 33 -26.44 -0.04 7.41
CA CYS A 33 -25.35 0.41 6.52
C CYS A 33 -24.90 -0.76 5.63
N GLU A 34 -24.98 -0.59 4.32
CA GLU A 34 -24.69 -1.64 3.34
C GLU A 34 -24.05 -1.09 2.06
N ILE A 35 -23.48 -1.97 1.24
CA ILE A 35 -23.05 -1.59 -0.12
C ILE A 35 -24.30 -1.18 -0.91
N ALA A 36 -24.29 0.04 -1.44
CA ALA A 36 -25.43 0.59 -2.17
C ALA A 36 -25.67 -0.16 -3.48
N ASN A 37 -26.91 -0.58 -3.69
CA ASN A 37 -27.32 -1.16 -4.96
C ASN A 37 -27.62 -0.06 -6.00
N LYS A 38 -27.32 -0.37 -7.26
CA LYS A 38 -27.57 0.49 -8.40
C LYS A 38 -28.46 -0.19 -9.42
N GLY A 39 -29.07 0.58 -10.32
CA GLY A 39 -29.90 0.08 -11.41
C GLY A 39 -31.40 0.35 -11.23
N LEU A 40 -32.26 -0.41 -11.91
CA LEU A 40 -33.71 -0.18 -11.96
C LEU A 40 -34.42 -0.32 -10.62
N PHE A 41 -33.97 -1.26 -9.76
CA PHE A 41 -34.56 -1.53 -8.43
C PHE A 41 -33.67 -1.02 -7.31
N LYS A 42 -33.13 0.20 -7.45
CA LYS A 42 -32.27 0.81 -6.43
C LYS A 42 -33.05 1.16 -5.17
N SER A 43 -32.51 0.73 -4.02
CA SER A 43 -33.02 1.13 -2.72
C SER A 43 -32.85 2.63 -2.50
N TYR A 44 -33.73 3.24 -1.69
CA TYR A 44 -33.48 4.60 -1.18
C TYR A 44 -32.49 4.54 -0.02
N TYR A 45 -31.54 5.48 0.00
CA TYR A 45 -30.61 5.74 1.10
C TYR A 45 -30.76 7.18 1.55
N ASP A 46 -30.77 7.40 2.86
CA ASP A 46 -30.75 8.77 3.40
C ASP A 46 -29.42 9.46 3.04
N GLU A 47 -28.32 8.73 3.21
CA GLU A 47 -27.00 9.17 2.84
C GLU A 47 -26.22 8.07 2.12
N ILE A 48 -25.40 8.44 1.14
CA ILE A 48 -24.42 7.57 0.50
C ILE A 48 -23.02 8.12 0.74
N TYR A 49 -22.10 7.27 1.13
CA TYR A 49 -20.67 7.56 1.18
C TYR A 49 -19.95 6.86 0.03
N ALA A 50 -19.46 7.64 -0.93
CA ALA A 50 -18.67 7.16 -2.07
C ALA A 50 -17.19 7.41 -1.78
N SER A 51 -16.39 6.36 -1.73
CA SER A 51 -14.95 6.43 -1.49
C SER A 51 -14.17 6.09 -2.77
N LYS A 52 -13.28 6.99 -3.16
CA LYS A 52 -12.39 6.85 -4.32
C LYS A 52 -10.95 7.05 -3.87
N VAL A 53 -10.10 6.06 -4.11
CA VAL A 53 -8.67 6.09 -3.75
C VAL A 53 -7.83 6.59 -4.93
N PHE A 54 -8.10 6.13 -6.14
CA PHE A 54 -7.31 6.44 -7.33
C PHE A 54 -7.94 7.53 -8.19
N THR A 55 -7.15 8.52 -8.59
CA THR A 55 -7.60 9.66 -9.42
C THR A 55 -8.09 9.22 -10.80
N PHE A 56 -7.56 8.12 -11.33
CA PHE A 56 -7.89 7.59 -12.65
C PHE A 56 -9.15 6.70 -12.68
N SER A 57 -9.70 6.30 -11.52
CA SER A 57 -10.95 5.55 -11.48
C SER A 57 -12.11 6.40 -11.98
N LYS A 58 -12.99 5.80 -12.78
CA LYS A 58 -14.21 6.48 -13.27
C LYS A 58 -15.09 6.83 -12.08
N ASP A 59 -15.63 8.05 -12.06
CA ASP A 59 -16.54 8.47 -10.99
C ASP A 59 -17.90 7.78 -11.11
N ILE A 60 -18.66 7.82 -10.02
CA ILE A 60 -20.05 7.36 -9.98
C ILE A 60 -20.96 8.38 -10.65
N GLU A 61 -21.98 7.88 -11.35
CA GLU A 61 -23.07 8.71 -11.85
C GLU A 61 -24.15 8.80 -10.76
N THR A 62 -24.50 10.02 -10.38
CA THR A 62 -25.48 10.26 -9.30
C THR A 62 -26.85 9.62 -9.63
N ILE A 63 -27.21 9.56 -10.90
CA ILE A 63 -28.45 8.95 -11.37
C ILE A 63 -28.51 7.44 -11.13
N ASP A 64 -27.38 6.78 -10.94
CA ASP A 64 -27.33 5.34 -10.65
C ASP A 64 -27.88 5.00 -9.26
N TYR A 65 -28.00 5.99 -8.36
CA TYR A 65 -28.39 5.80 -6.98
C TYR A 65 -29.62 6.63 -6.63
N ASN A 66 -30.39 6.15 -5.66
CA ASN A 66 -31.52 6.87 -5.08
C ASN A 66 -31.15 7.29 -3.65
N ALA A 67 -30.72 8.54 -3.46
CA ALA A 67 -30.21 9.01 -2.17
C ALA A 67 -30.59 10.45 -1.91
N GLY A 68 -30.82 10.76 -0.64
CA GLY A 68 -31.01 12.15 -0.18
C GLY A 68 -29.74 12.97 -0.33
N VAL A 69 -28.59 12.42 0.11
CA VAL A 69 -27.27 13.07 0.02
C VAL A 69 -26.20 12.06 -0.41
N ILE A 70 -25.27 12.49 -1.25
CA ILE A 70 -24.07 11.69 -1.63
C ILE A 70 -22.82 12.44 -1.19
N HIS A 71 -22.12 11.87 -0.22
CA HIS A 71 -20.81 12.32 0.23
C HIS A 71 -19.72 11.66 -0.60
N ARG A 72 -18.86 12.45 -1.23
CA ARG A 72 -17.69 11.96 -1.98
C ARG A 72 -16.43 12.21 -1.17
N GLY A 73 -15.62 11.15 -0.97
CA GLY A 73 -14.39 11.23 -0.19
C GLY A 73 -13.30 10.30 -0.69
N GLY A 74 -12.12 10.46 -0.10
CA GLY A 74 -10.92 9.69 -0.47
C GLY A 74 -9.98 10.47 -1.38
N THR A 75 -8.73 10.00 -1.46
CA THR A 75 -7.61 10.67 -2.16
C THR A 75 -7.87 10.89 -3.65
N GLY A 76 -8.67 10.01 -4.26
CA GLY A 76 -9.02 10.12 -5.70
C GLY A 76 -9.97 11.26 -6.03
N TYR A 77 -10.73 11.76 -5.05
CA TYR A 77 -11.54 12.98 -5.18
C TYR A 77 -10.78 14.21 -4.73
N ASP A 78 -10.27 14.17 -3.49
CA ASP A 78 -9.53 15.29 -2.90
C ASP A 78 -8.56 14.75 -1.85
N ILE A 79 -7.28 15.13 -2.00
CA ILE A 79 -6.22 14.71 -1.08
C ILE A 79 -6.48 15.22 0.35
N LYS A 80 -7.18 16.35 0.51
CA LYS A 80 -7.55 16.92 1.80
C LYS A 80 -8.80 16.31 2.42
N SER A 81 -9.53 15.47 1.66
CA SER A 81 -10.75 14.83 2.16
C SER A 81 -10.46 14.01 3.43
N ARG A 82 -11.34 14.16 4.44
CA ARG A 82 -11.30 13.45 5.72
C ARG A 82 -12.68 12.89 6.03
N LEU A 83 -12.70 11.83 6.80
CA LEU A 83 -13.95 11.35 7.38
C LEU A 83 -14.48 12.37 8.41
N PRO A 84 -15.82 12.43 8.61
CA PRO A 84 -16.38 13.15 9.74
C PRO A 84 -15.71 12.71 11.05
N LYS A 85 -15.32 13.67 11.91
CA LYS A 85 -14.53 13.42 13.13
C LYS A 85 -15.06 12.26 13.99
N LYS A 86 -16.39 12.16 14.14
CA LYS A 86 -17.03 11.09 14.92
C LYS A 86 -16.76 9.68 14.32
N ILE A 87 -16.72 9.58 12.99
CA ILE A 87 -16.42 8.32 12.28
C ILE A 87 -14.93 8.06 12.33
N GLU A 88 -14.11 9.08 12.13
CA GLU A 88 -12.64 8.96 12.17
C GLU A 88 -12.12 8.51 13.54
N GLN A 89 -12.78 8.91 14.62
CA GLN A 89 -12.45 8.50 15.99
C GLN A 89 -13.01 7.14 16.39
N SER A 90 -13.93 6.57 15.60
CA SER A 90 -14.47 5.24 15.88
C SER A 90 -13.41 4.15 15.63
N LEU A 91 -13.30 3.21 16.56
CA LEU A 91 -12.47 2.01 16.38
C LEU A 91 -13.24 0.85 15.77
N LYS A 92 -14.55 1.04 15.54
CA LYS A 92 -15.45 0.03 14.98
C LYS A 92 -15.19 -0.19 13.50
N MET A 93 -15.17 -1.47 13.10
CA MET A 93 -14.96 -1.90 11.71
C MET A 93 -16.01 -2.94 11.31
N ASP A 94 -16.63 -2.76 10.16
CA ASP A 94 -17.51 -3.81 9.62
C ASP A 94 -16.89 -4.45 8.36
N TYR A 95 -16.30 -5.60 8.54
CA TYR A 95 -15.74 -6.41 7.45
C TYR A 95 -16.81 -7.16 6.65
N SER A 96 -18.07 -7.22 7.13
CA SER A 96 -19.13 -7.94 6.43
C SER A 96 -19.47 -7.34 5.07
N ILE A 97 -19.18 -6.04 4.86
CA ILE A 97 -19.32 -5.39 3.56
C ILE A 97 -18.35 -5.90 2.49
N TYR A 98 -17.28 -6.62 2.92
CA TYR A 98 -16.32 -7.31 2.06
C TYR A 98 -16.23 -8.79 2.41
N PRO A 99 -17.24 -9.60 2.04
CA PRO A 99 -17.40 -10.99 2.54
C PRO A 99 -16.25 -11.93 2.14
N ARG A 100 -15.47 -11.57 1.11
CA ARG A 100 -14.29 -12.34 0.66
C ARG A 100 -13.00 -11.94 1.39
N CYS A 101 -13.02 -10.89 2.21
CA CYS A 101 -11.84 -10.44 2.95
C CYS A 101 -11.61 -11.38 4.14
N ASP A 102 -10.51 -12.13 4.14
CA ASP A 102 -10.10 -13.07 5.18
C ASP A 102 -8.93 -12.55 6.04
N TYR A 103 -8.70 -11.25 6.07
CA TYR A 103 -7.65 -10.60 6.85
C TYR A 103 -8.14 -9.32 7.53
N SER A 104 -7.37 -8.88 8.51
CA SER A 104 -7.57 -7.60 9.19
C SER A 104 -6.66 -6.54 8.58
N VAL A 105 -7.14 -5.30 8.49
CA VAL A 105 -6.34 -4.14 8.08
C VAL A 105 -6.10 -3.28 9.31
N GLN A 106 -4.82 -2.93 9.58
CA GLN A 106 -4.43 -2.12 10.72
C GLN A 106 -3.51 -0.98 10.34
N PHE A 107 -3.66 0.11 11.07
CA PHE A 107 -2.68 1.19 11.17
C PHE A 107 -2.35 1.39 12.64
N PHE A 108 -1.07 1.52 12.96
CA PHE A 108 -0.57 1.92 14.29
C PHE A 108 -0.03 3.34 14.26
N SER A 109 0.20 3.87 13.07
CA SER A 109 0.54 5.27 12.83
C SER A 109 -0.02 5.76 11.49
N ARG A 110 -0.16 7.09 11.39
CA ARG A 110 -0.48 7.79 10.15
C ARG A 110 0.58 8.85 9.89
N GLY A 111 0.72 9.25 8.62
CA GLY A 111 1.73 10.22 8.21
C GLY A 111 3.11 9.59 7.99
N CYS A 112 4.13 10.43 7.84
CA CYS A 112 5.51 10.01 7.65
C CYS A 112 6.48 11.09 8.13
N ILE A 113 7.68 10.70 8.58
CA ILE A 113 8.78 11.61 8.86
C ILE A 113 9.41 12.19 7.58
N ARG A 114 9.23 11.50 6.44
CA ARG A 114 9.81 11.89 5.15
C ARG A 114 8.90 12.83 4.37
N SER A 115 9.50 13.65 3.49
CA SER A 115 8.82 14.49 2.51
C SER A 115 9.33 14.17 1.11
N CYS A 116 9.24 12.88 0.71
CA CYS A 116 9.70 12.47 -0.61
C CYS A 116 8.88 13.18 -1.70
N PRO A 117 9.53 13.79 -2.73
CA PRO A 117 8.86 14.67 -3.68
C PRO A 117 7.81 13.98 -4.56
N PHE A 118 7.87 12.65 -4.68
CA PHE A 118 6.90 11.83 -5.41
C PHE A 118 5.76 11.29 -4.52
N CYS A 119 5.81 11.52 -3.20
CA CYS A 119 4.93 10.87 -2.22
C CYS A 119 3.88 11.83 -1.68
N LEU A 120 2.61 11.40 -1.69
CA LEU A 120 1.48 12.19 -1.22
C LEU A 120 1.23 12.07 0.30
N VAL A 121 1.94 11.18 1.00
CA VAL A 121 1.66 10.86 2.41
C VAL A 121 1.75 12.09 3.30
N ARG A 122 2.80 12.90 3.16
CA ARG A 122 2.98 14.13 3.96
C ARG A 122 1.89 15.16 3.72
N GLU A 123 1.44 15.30 2.49
CA GLU A 123 0.34 16.20 2.13
C GLU A 123 -1.00 15.65 2.64
N LYS A 124 -1.21 14.33 2.49
CA LYS A 124 -2.46 13.65 2.89
C LYS A 124 -2.58 13.51 4.40
N GLU A 125 -1.56 13.06 5.09
CA GLU A 125 -1.65 12.57 6.47
C GLU A 125 -0.82 13.39 7.47
N GLY A 126 0.06 14.27 6.99
CA GLY A 126 0.91 15.11 7.81
C GLY A 126 2.14 14.38 8.36
N TYR A 127 2.66 14.89 9.48
CA TYR A 127 3.78 14.26 10.17
C TYR A 127 3.34 12.97 10.86
N ILE A 128 4.30 12.05 11.08
CA ILE A 128 4.02 10.78 11.73
C ILE A 128 3.38 10.99 13.12
N HIS A 129 2.32 10.27 13.40
CA HIS A 129 1.67 10.25 14.71
C HIS A 129 1.04 8.87 14.96
N PRO A 130 1.04 8.41 16.21
CA PRO A 130 0.41 7.15 16.56
C PRO A 130 -1.10 7.23 16.43
N VAL A 131 -1.72 6.10 16.11
CA VAL A 131 -3.17 5.91 16.12
C VAL A 131 -3.53 4.63 16.86
N GLU A 132 -4.71 4.59 17.47
CA GLU A 132 -5.19 3.39 18.14
C GLU A 132 -5.60 2.32 17.11
N PRO A 133 -5.28 1.04 17.36
CA PRO A 133 -5.69 -0.05 16.51
C PRO A 133 -7.22 -0.21 16.51
N VAL A 134 -7.78 -0.52 15.33
CA VAL A 134 -9.21 -0.74 15.15
C VAL A 134 -9.59 -2.20 15.37
N GLU A 135 -10.89 -2.49 15.41
CA GLU A 135 -11.40 -3.86 15.51
C GLU A 135 -10.84 -4.76 14.39
N LEU A 136 -10.48 -5.97 14.77
CA LEU A 136 -10.01 -6.99 13.83
C LEU A 136 -11.19 -7.65 13.11
N ASN A 137 -10.92 -8.18 11.93
CA ASN A 137 -11.87 -9.02 11.22
C ASN A 137 -12.10 -10.33 12.02
N PRO A 138 -13.33 -10.63 12.46
CA PRO A 138 -13.63 -11.89 13.19
C PRO A 138 -13.28 -13.16 12.40
N LYS A 139 -13.25 -13.06 11.06
CA LYS A 139 -12.86 -14.15 10.15
C LYS A 139 -11.41 -14.03 9.67
N GLY A 140 -10.69 -13.02 10.18
CA GLY A 140 -9.33 -12.70 9.74
C GLY A 140 -8.33 -13.77 10.16
N ARG A 141 -7.49 -14.18 9.20
CA ARG A 141 -6.42 -15.18 9.38
C ARG A 141 -5.03 -14.55 9.46
N ARG A 142 -4.92 -13.25 9.19
CA ARG A 142 -3.69 -12.47 9.23
C ARG A 142 -4.00 -10.98 9.36
N ILE A 143 -2.98 -10.20 9.66
CA ILE A 143 -3.06 -8.75 9.78
C ILE A 143 -2.19 -8.11 8.70
N GLU A 144 -2.78 -7.19 7.92
CA GLU A 144 -2.09 -6.30 6.99
C GLU A 144 -1.83 -4.97 7.70
N VAL A 145 -0.58 -4.70 8.05
CA VAL A 145 -0.14 -3.43 8.68
C VAL A 145 0.20 -2.45 7.57
N LEU A 146 -0.61 -1.39 7.42
CA LEU A 146 -0.55 -0.43 6.33
C LEU A 146 0.15 0.88 6.69
N ASP A 147 0.87 0.93 7.80
CA ASP A 147 1.67 2.08 8.18
C ASP A 147 2.61 2.50 7.03
N ASN A 148 2.69 3.80 6.75
CA ASN A 148 3.61 4.30 5.72
C ASN A 148 5.08 4.20 6.13
N ASN A 149 5.35 4.23 7.45
CA ASN A 149 6.67 4.10 8.04
C ASN A 149 6.54 3.59 9.48
N PHE A 150 6.44 2.27 9.63
CA PHE A 150 6.08 1.63 10.89
C PHE A 150 7.04 2.00 12.04
N PHE A 151 8.35 1.93 11.81
CA PHE A 151 9.34 2.23 12.86
C PHE A 151 9.58 3.72 13.13
N ALA A 152 9.02 4.60 12.31
CA ALA A 152 8.98 6.03 12.63
C ALA A 152 7.86 6.37 13.63
N ASN A 153 6.95 5.44 13.91
CA ASN A 153 5.94 5.58 14.96
C ASN A 153 6.63 5.64 16.33
N PRO A 154 6.46 6.71 17.14
CA PRO A 154 7.08 6.79 18.45
C PRO A 154 6.60 5.72 19.46
N LYS A 155 5.50 5.02 19.13
CA LYS A 155 4.93 3.90 19.91
C LYS A 155 5.03 2.56 19.14
N TRP A 156 6.06 2.38 18.34
CA TRP A 156 6.21 1.15 17.54
C TRP A 156 6.34 -0.11 18.41
N ASP A 157 6.97 0.01 19.57
CA ASP A 157 7.12 -1.05 20.57
C ASP A 157 5.77 -1.53 21.12
N CYS A 158 4.86 -0.60 21.46
CA CYS A 158 3.49 -0.91 21.85
C CYS A 158 2.72 -1.60 20.72
N ALA A 159 2.95 -1.19 19.45
CA ALA A 159 2.34 -1.82 18.29
C ALA A 159 2.84 -3.27 18.10
N VAL A 160 4.14 -3.51 18.27
CA VAL A 160 4.72 -4.87 18.25
C VAL A 160 4.14 -5.73 19.37
N GLU A 161 4.03 -5.19 20.58
CA GLU A 161 3.46 -5.91 21.72
C GLU A 161 1.98 -6.26 21.48
N TYR A 162 1.19 -5.34 20.90
CA TYR A 162 -0.18 -5.64 20.46
C TYR A 162 -0.22 -6.80 19.47
N LEU A 163 0.65 -6.78 18.44
CA LEU A 163 0.72 -7.83 17.43
C LEU A 163 1.12 -9.19 18.01
N ARG A 164 2.04 -9.19 19.00
CA ARG A 164 2.42 -10.41 19.74
C ARG A 164 1.25 -10.99 20.53
N LYS A 165 0.46 -10.15 21.22
CA LYS A 165 -0.73 -10.57 21.98
C LYS A 165 -1.81 -11.13 21.07
N VAL A 166 -2.07 -10.50 19.93
CA VAL A 166 -3.03 -11.00 18.93
C VAL A 166 -2.56 -12.32 18.32
N ASN A 167 -1.26 -12.53 18.20
CA ASN A 167 -0.62 -13.78 17.78
C ASN A 167 -1.08 -14.31 16.39
N GLN A 168 -1.53 -13.43 15.51
CA GLN A 168 -1.87 -13.74 14.12
C GLN A 168 -0.65 -13.53 13.20
N PRO A 169 -0.62 -14.17 12.02
CA PRO A 169 0.35 -13.83 10.97
C PRO A 169 0.25 -12.36 10.55
N VAL A 170 1.39 -11.72 10.32
CA VAL A 170 1.47 -10.28 9.99
C VAL A 170 2.20 -10.06 8.68
N ASN A 171 1.72 -9.09 7.89
CA ASN A 171 2.40 -8.50 6.75
C ASN A 171 2.63 -7.02 7.00
N PHE A 172 3.81 -6.49 6.65
CA PHE A 172 4.14 -5.07 6.78
C PHE A 172 4.27 -4.43 5.40
N HIS A 173 3.57 -3.30 5.19
CA HIS A 173 3.54 -2.59 3.91
C HIS A 173 4.42 -1.35 3.86
N GLY A 174 5.00 -0.91 4.98
CA GLY A 174 5.88 0.25 5.01
C GLY A 174 6.92 0.17 6.14
N VAL A 175 8.10 -0.37 5.83
CA VAL A 175 9.27 -0.38 6.72
C VAL A 175 10.39 0.41 6.06
N ASP A 176 10.85 1.47 6.72
CA ASP A 176 11.98 2.30 6.27
C ASP A 176 13.29 1.78 6.86
N VAL A 177 14.05 1.03 6.06
CA VAL A 177 15.33 0.44 6.50
C VAL A 177 16.39 1.48 6.85
N ARG A 178 16.21 2.74 6.45
CA ARG A 178 17.17 3.83 6.76
C ARG A 178 17.21 4.21 8.24
N ILE A 179 16.11 3.90 8.96
CA ILE A 179 15.98 4.19 10.40
C ILE A 179 15.87 2.92 11.24
N MET A 180 15.86 1.77 10.61
CA MET A 180 15.71 0.50 11.30
C MET A 180 17.03 0.12 12.00
N ASP A 181 16.97 -0.06 13.30
CA ASP A 181 18.06 -0.57 14.11
C ASP A 181 17.93 -2.09 14.38
N GLU A 182 18.89 -2.64 15.10
CA GLU A 182 18.95 -4.06 15.43
C GLU A 182 17.76 -4.50 16.29
N SER A 183 17.39 -3.73 17.30
CA SER A 183 16.24 -4.00 18.18
C SER A 183 14.92 -4.07 17.41
N GLN A 184 14.74 -3.17 16.44
CA GLN A 184 13.58 -3.16 15.55
C GLN A 184 13.56 -4.38 14.63
N ALA A 185 14.70 -4.79 14.10
CA ALA A 185 14.81 -5.99 13.28
C ALA A 185 14.51 -7.27 14.08
N GLU A 186 15.03 -7.38 15.30
CA GLU A 186 14.71 -8.47 16.22
C GLU A 186 13.23 -8.50 16.59
N SER A 187 12.63 -7.33 16.81
CA SER A 187 11.20 -7.21 17.10
C SER A 187 10.35 -7.74 15.97
N LEU A 188 10.69 -7.43 14.69
CA LEU A 188 10.02 -8.04 13.53
C LEU A 188 10.20 -9.56 13.49
N ASN A 189 11.41 -10.04 13.75
CA ASN A 189 11.69 -11.49 13.75
C ASN A 189 10.90 -12.25 14.81
N SER A 190 10.53 -11.59 15.90
CA SER A 190 9.71 -12.18 16.98
C SER A 190 8.23 -12.37 16.60
N LEU A 191 7.79 -11.75 15.51
CA LEU A 191 6.40 -11.84 15.02
C LEU A 191 6.23 -13.00 14.03
N LYS A 192 5.00 -13.47 13.89
CA LYS A 192 4.65 -14.46 12.88
C LYS A 192 4.56 -13.83 11.49
N ILE A 193 5.69 -13.53 10.86
CA ILE A 193 5.71 -13.00 9.48
C ILE A 193 5.37 -14.14 8.54
N LYS A 194 4.15 -14.17 7.98
CA LYS A 194 3.71 -15.19 7.02
C LYS A 194 3.84 -14.74 5.57
N GLY A 195 3.66 -13.46 5.31
CA GLY A 195 3.82 -12.83 4.00
C GLY A 195 5.13 -12.08 3.88
N ASN A 196 5.03 -10.85 3.38
CA ASN A 196 6.18 -10.01 3.09
C ASN A 196 6.32 -8.84 4.05
N ILE A 197 7.54 -8.39 4.22
CA ILE A 197 7.90 -7.09 4.77
C ILE A 197 8.32 -6.23 3.59
N HIS A 198 7.57 -5.15 3.37
CA HIS A 198 7.85 -4.25 2.26
C HIS A 198 8.72 -3.10 2.75
N ILE A 199 9.87 -2.97 2.10
CA ILE A 199 10.82 -1.86 2.22
C ILE A 199 10.85 -1.09 0.91
N ALA A 200 11.52 0.08 0.87
CA ALA A 200 11.64 0.88 -0.35
C ALA A 200 13.06 1.39 -0.57
N TRP A 201 13.52 1.34 -1.82
CA TRP A 201 14.75 1.96 -2.30
C TRP A 201 14.44 2.85 -3.51
N ASP A 202 13.81 3.99 -3.26
CA ASP A 202 13.26 4.86 -4.31
C ASP A 202 14.27 5.91 -4.80
N LEU A 203 15.19 6.32 -3.92
CA LEU A 203 16.16 7.39 -4.20
C LEU A 203 17.52 6.78 -4.59
N PRO A 204 17.97 6.96 -5.84
CA PRO A 204 19.20 6.34 -6.34
C PRO A 204 20.48 6.89 -5.72
N GLU A 205 20.44 8.13 -5.20
CA GLU A 205 21.55 8.77 -4.50
C GLU A 205 21.85 8.22 -3.11
N ILE A 206 20.94 7.40 -2.55
CA ILE A 206 21.09 6.80 -1.23
C ILE A 206 21.41 5.32 -1.40
N ASP A 207 22.61 4.89 -1.00
CA ASP A 207 22.93 3.46 -0.93
C ASP A 207 22.33 2.82 0.32
N LEU A 208 21.45 1.85 0.13
CA LEU A 208 20.79 1.09 1.19
C LEU A 208 21.31 -0.34 1.32
N SER A 209 22.37 -0.69 0.60
CA SER A 209 22.90 -2.06 0.56
C SER A 209 23.24 -2.58 1.95
N ARG A 210 23.93 -1.79 2.78
CA ARG A 210 24.33 -2.17 4.15
C ARG A 210 23.14 -2.36 5.08
N GLN A 211 22.14 -1.47 5.01
CA GLN A 211 20.95 -1.54 5.84
C GLN A 211 20.09 -2.76 5.50
N ILE A 212 19.93 -3.04 4.19
CA ILE A 212 19.20 -4.22 3.72
C ILE A 212 19.97 -5.49 4.11
N GLU A 213 21.30 -5.52 3.96
CA GLU A 213 22.12 -6.65 4.38
C GLU A 213 22.00 -6.90 5.90
N ALA A 214 22.08 -5.83 6.72
CA ALA A 214 21.86 -5.93 8.16
C ALA A 214 20.48 -6.52 8.51
N MET A 215 19.43 -6.07 7.84
CA MET A 215 18.09 -6.62 8.00
C MET A 215 18.03 -8.12 7.69
N THR A 216 18.75 -8.58 6.66
CA THR A 216 18.76 -10.01 6.27
C THR A 216 19.42 -10.94 7.28
N LYS A 217 20.14 -10.43 8.27
CA LYS A 217 20.67 -11.23 9.41
C LYS A 217 19.56 -11.70 10.34
N TYR A 218 18.51 -10.91 10.50
CA TYR A 218 17.37 -11.19 11.38
C TYR A 218 16.16 -11.73 10.63
N ILE A 219 15.91 -11.22 9.42
CA ILE A 219 14.72 -11.54 8.62
C ILE A 219 15.12 -12.40 7.41
N ASN A 220 14.40 -13.49 7.22
CA ASN A 220 14.60 -14.32 6.01
C ASN A 220 14.39 -13.46 4.76
N ARG A 221 15.45 -13.36 3.92
CA ARG A 221 15.47 -12.57 2.68
C ARG A 221 14.29 -12.84 1.74
N ASN A 222 13.76 -14.07 1.77
CA ASN A 222 12.60 -14.46 0.98
C ASN A 222 11.28 -13.79 1.41
N LYS A 223 11.26 -13.20 2.60
CA LYS A 223 10.13 -12.43 3.15
C LYS A 223 10.27 -10.93 2.94
N ILE A 224 11.37 -10.47 2.36
CA ILE A 224 11.62 -9.05 2.10
C ILE A 224 11.31 -8.76 0.63
N VAL A 225 10.44 -7.77 0.40
CA VAL A 225 10.18 -7.20 -0.92
C VAL A 225 10.60 -5.74 -0.91
N CYS A 226 11.47 -5.35 -1.83
CA CYS A 226 11.95 -3.99 -1.96
C CYS A 226 11.24 -3.28 -3.11
N TYR A 227 10.42 -2.28 -2.81
CA TYR A 227 9.92 -1.36 -3.83
C TYR A 227 11.07 -0.52 -4.38
N VAL A 228 11.14 -0.40 -5.70
CA VAL A 228 12.15 0.40 -6.38
C VAL A 228 11.46 1.31 -7.39
N LEU A 229 11.41 2.60 -7.09
CA LEU A 229 10.90 3.60 -8.01
C LEU A 229 11.93 3.85 -9.11
N VAL A 230 11.50 3.79 -10.37
CA VAL A 230 12.34 4.05 -11.54
C VAL A 230 11.74 5.14 -12.43
N GLY A 231 12.59 5.99 -13.01
CA GLY A 231 12.16 7.04 -13.94
C GLY A 231 11.63 8.31 -13.28
N PHE A 232 11.80 8.50 -11.98
CA PHE A 232 11.54 9.78 -11.31
C PHE A 232 12.76 10.70 -11.38
N ASN A 233 13.88 10.27 -10.80
CA ASN A 233 15.17 10.99 -10.80
C ASN A 233 16.37 10.04 -10.98
N SER A 234 16.12 8.85 -11.55
CA SER A 234 17.14 7.84 -11.81
C SER A 234 17.43 7.71 -13.30
N ASN A 235 18.67 7.35 -13.62
CA ASN A 235 19.08 6.90 -14.94
C ASN A 235 19.15 5.37 -15.03
N ILE A 236 19.35 4.84 -16.24
CA ILE A 236 19.38 3.39 -16.52
C ILE A 236 20.42 2.66 -15.66
N GLN A 237 21.61 3.21 -15.51
CA GLN A 237 22.70 2.60 -14.75
C GLN A 237 22.33 2.51 -13.26
N GLN A 238 21.83 3.58 -12.68
CA GLN A 238 21.40 3.63 -11.27
C GLN A 238 20.26 2.66 -10.99
N ASP A 239 19.32 2.51 -11.93
CA ASP A 239 18.22 1.54 -11.78
C ASP A 239 18.76 0.10 -11.74
N ILE A 240 19.66 -0.23 -12.67
CA ILE A 240 20.24 -1.57 -12.77
C ILE A 240 21.15 -1.88 -11.59
N ASP A 241 21.94 -0.92 -11.11
CA ASP A 241 22.84 -1.11 -9.97
C ASP A 241 22.08 -1.43 -8.68
N ARG A 242 20.96 -0.71 -8.41
CA ARG A 242 20.07 -1.03 -7.29
C ARG A 242 19.50 -2.44 -7.40
N LEU A 243 19.01 -2.82 -8.59
CA LEU A 243 18.42 -4.13 -8.82
C LEU A 243 19.46 -5.25 -8.74
N ASN A 244 20.65 -5.08 -9.29
CA ASN A 244 21.75 -6.04 -9.17
C ASN A 244 22.20 -6.21 -7.71
N THR A 245 22.20 -5.12 -6.93
CA THR A 245 22.47 -5.18 -5.49
C THR A 245 21.42 -6.00 -4.77
N LEU A 246 20.14 -5.78 -5.04
CA LEU A 246 19.05 -6.57 -4.45
C LEU A 246 19.14 -8.05 -4.85
N LYS A 247 19.49 -8.34 -6.12
CA LYS A 247 19.72 -9.70 -6.61
C LYS A 247 20.83 -10.39 -5.83
N ARG A 248 21.97 -9.72 -5.65
CA ARG A 248 23.12 -10.22 -4.85
C ARG A 248 22.74 -10.48 -3.40
N LEU A 249 21.92 -9.62 -2.79
CA LEU A 249 21.42 -9.80 -1.43
C LEU A 249 20.31 -10.86 -1.32
N GLY A 250 19.80 -11.36 -2.44
CA GLY A 250 18.71 -12.34 -2.49
C GLY A 250 17.35 -11.77 -2.12
N VAL A 251 17.21 -10.43 -2.17
CA VAL A 251 15.96 -9.70 -1.89
C VAL A 251 15.19 -9.49 -3.18
N VAL A 252 13.88 -9.73 -3.14
CA VAL A 252 13.03 -9.60 -4.33
C VAL A 252 12.63 -8.15 -4.53
N PRO A 253 12.90 -7.54 -5.69
CA PRO A 253 12.42 -6.20 -5.99
C PRO A 253 10.95 -6.21 -6.42
N PHE A 254 10.31 -5.07 -6.27
CA PHE A 254 9.08 -4.71 -6.96
C PHE A 254 9.28 -3.34 -7.61
N VAL A 255 9.63 -3.36 -8.89
CA VAL A 255 9.90 -2.16 -9.67
C VAL A 255 8.61 -1.43 -10.00
N GLN A 256 8.56 -0.16 -9.66
CA GLN A 256 7.43 0.74 -9.91
C GLN A 256 7.87 1.84 -10.88
N PRO A 257 7.51 1.75 -12.16
CA PRO A 257 7.72 2.84 -13.11
C PRO A 257 6.93 4.08 -12.71
N TYR A 258 7.62 5.21 -12.58
CA TYR A 258 7.00 6.47 -12.18
C TYR A 258 5.94 6.91 -13.19
N ARG A 259 4.83 7.40 -12.66
CA ARG A 259 3.74 8.01 -13.41
C ARG A 259 3.30 9.29 -12.72
N ASP A 260 3.11 10.34 -13.50
CA ASP A 260 2.46 11.54 -13.01
C ASP A 260 1.22 11.81 -13.86
N PHE A 261 0.07 11.52 -13.30
CA PHE A 261 -1.20 11.69 -14.01
C PHE A 261 -1.56 13.17 -14.20
N LYS A 262 -1.13 14.05 -13.28
CA LYS A 262 -1.37 15.49 -13.35
C LYS A 262 -0.57 16.11 -14.50
N ASN A 263 0.71 15.80 -14.57
CA ASN A 263 1.63 16.31 -15.60
C ASN A 263 1.73 15.37 -16.82
N LYS A 264 0.89 14.32 -16.89
CA LYS A 264 0.81 13.36 -18.00
C LYS A 264 2.14 12.62 -18.28
N VAL A 265 3.00 12.47 -17.27
CA VAL A 265 4.23 11.69 -17.38
C VAL A 265 3.90 10.21 -17.43
N LYS A 266 4.38 9.53 -18.47
CA LYS A 266 4.21 8.09 -18.68
C LYS A 266 5.56 7.39 -18.61
N PRO A 267 5.61 6.14 -18.14
CA PRO A 267 6.82 5.33 -18.19
C PRO A 267 7.30 5.14 -19.62
N THR A 268 8.62 5.11 -19.80
CA THR A 268 9.26 4.71 -21.05
C THR A 268 9.16 3.20 -21.25
N GLN A 269 9.39 2.71 -22.47
CA GLN A 269 9.41 1.28 -22.74
C GLN A 269 10.50 0.56 -21.95
N TYR A 270 11.67 1.18 -21.77
CA TYR A 270 12.74 0.68 -20.90
C TYR A 270 12.22 0.38 -19.48
N GLN A 271 11.54 1.33 -18.85
CA GLN A 271 11.04 1.19 -17.48
C GLN A 271 9.99 0.09 -17.36
N LEU A 272 9.13 -0.07 -18.38
CA LEU A 272 8.13 -1.15 -18.44
C LEU A 272 8.79 -2.53 -18.61
N ASP A 273 9.81 -2.63 -19.47
CA ASP A 273 10.56 -3.87 -19.68
C ASP A 273 11.37 -4.23 -18.42
N LEU A 274 11.95 -3.23 -17.74
CA LEU A 274 12.64 -3.40 -16.47
C LEU A 274 11.71 -3.94 -15.38
N ALA A 275 10.52 -3.36 -15.25
CA ALA A 275 9.50 -3.85 -14.32
C ALA A 275 9.04 -5.27 -14.68
N THR A 276 8.86 -5.57 -15.97
CA THR A 276 8.46 -6.90 -16.42
C THR A 276 9.51 -7.97 -16.09
N TRP A 277 10.78 -7.64 -16.19
CA TRP A 277 11.89 -8.51 -15.80
C TRP A 277 11.98 -8.68 -14.28
N ALA A 278 12.02 -7.57 -13.54
CA ALA A 278 12.32 -7.56 -12.12
C ALA A 278 11.15 -8.11 -11.26
N ASN A 279 9.90 -7.83 -11.64
CA ASN A 279 8.72 -8.21 -10.85
C ASN A 279 8.34 -9.69 -10.99
N LYS A 280 9.05 -10.44 -11.83
CA LYS A 280 8.92 -11.90 -11.95
C LYS A 280 10.09 -12.57 -11.26
N ARG A 281 9.93 -12.92 -9.99
CA ARG A 281 11.00 -13.47 -9.14
C ARG A 281 11.89 -14.52 -9.83
N MET A 282 11.30 -15.50 -10.51
CA MET A 282 12.05 -16.55 -11.19
C MET A 282 12.95 -15.98 -12.29
N ILE A 283 12.41 -15.07 -13.10
CA ILE A 283 13.17 -14.41 -14.17
C ILE A 283 14.27 -13.54 -13.58
N PHE A 284 13.93 -12.72 -12.60
CA PHE A 284 14.87 -11.82 -11.92
C PHE A 284 16.09 -12.57 -11.36
N MET A 285 15.85 -13.70 -10.69
CA MET A 285 16.93 -14.45 -10.02
C MET A 285 17.79 -15.26 -10.99
N THR A 286 17.27 -15.67 -12.16
CA THR A 286 17.95 -16.62 -13.08
C THR A 286 18.45 -15.99 -14.38
N CYS A 287 17.96 -14.81 -14.75
CA CYS A 287 18.30 -14.11 -15.98
C CYS A 287 18.86 -12.73 -15.68
N ASP A 288 19.92 -12.32 -16.36
CA ASP A 288 20.38 -10.93 -16.28
C ASP A 288 19.54 -10.04 -17.19
N PHE A 289 19.39 -8.76 -16.79
CA PHE A 289 18.56 -7.83 -17.55
C PHE A 289 18.99 -7.73 -19.01
N LYS A 290 20.29 -7.68 -19.28
CA LYS A 290 20.85 -7.62 -20.65
C LYS A 290 20.40 -8.76 -21.55
N ASP A 291 20.14 -9.95 -20.98
CA ASP A 291 19.75 -11.16 -21.71
C ASP A 291 18.25 -11.39 -21.75
N PHE A 292 17.48 -10.60 -20.99
CA PHE A 292 16.04 -10.70 -20.98
C PHE A 292 15.41 -10.26 -22.30
N LYS A 293 14.45 -11.05 -22.78
CA LYS A 293 13.73 -10.82 -24.04
C LYS A 293 12.26 -10.53 -23.75
N PRO A 294 11.86 -9.27 -23.55
CA PRO A 294 10.46 -8.91 -23.24
C PRO A 294 9.53 -9.13 -24.43
N ARG A 295 10.07 -9.14 -25.67
CA ARG A 295 9.35 -9.32 -26.94
C ARG A 295 10.23 -9.97 -28.01
N LYS A 296 9.59 -10.51 -29.08
CA LYS A 296 10.30 -11.18 -30.18
C LYS A 296 11.27 -10.20 -30.85
N GLY A 297 12.50 -10.68 -31.05
CA GLY A 297 13.55 -9.93 -31.75
C GLY A 297 14.24 -8.82 -30.96
N PHE A 298 13.90 -8.62 -29.67
CA PHE A 298 14.52 -7.58 -28.83
C PHE A 298 15.13 -8.18 -27.55
N LYS A 299 16.34 -7.78 -27.23
CA LYS A 299 17.03 -8.04 -25.95
C LYS A 299 17.20 -6.73 -25.18
N CYS A 300 17.00 -6.75 -23.87
CA CYS A 300 17.17 -5.58 -23.02
C CYS A 300 18.63 -5.04 -22.97
N GLY A 301 19.62 -5.85 -23.38
CA GLY A 301 20.99 -5.40 -23.59
C GLY A 301 21.13 -4.23 -24.57
N GLU A 302 20.16 -4.05 -25.49
CA GLU A 302 20.16 -2.88 -26.41
C GLU A 302 20.04 -1.54 -25.66
N TYR A 303 19.30 -1.50 -24.55
CA TYR A 303 19.21 -0.29 -23.71
C TYR A 303 20.55 0.09 -23.06
N LEU A 304 21.46 -0.86 -22.88
CA LEU A 304 22.76 -0.64 -22.24
C LEU A 304 23.83 -0.16 -23.22
N LYS A 305 23.62 -0.33 -24.52
CA LYS A 305 24.54 0.19 -25.56
C LYS A 305 24.54 1.71 -25.62
N GLU A 306 23.46 2.34 -25.22
CA GLU A 306 23.35 3.80 -25.16
C GLU A 306 24.12 4.41 -23.96
N LEU A 307 24.66 3.56 -23.06
CA LEU A 307 25.47 3.97 -21.90
C LEU A 307 26.99 3.90 -22.15
N LEU A 308 27.40 3.27 -23.26
CA LEU A 308 28.79 3.13 -23.71
C LEU A 308 29.13 4.22 -24.72
#